data_c76d934d2fb617e854d5262d57dc9557
#
_entry.id   c76d934d2fb617e854d5262d57dc9557
#
_cell.length_a   1.000
_cell.length_b   1.000
_cell.length_c   1.000
_cell.angle_alpha   90.00
_cell.angle_beta   90.00
_cell.angle_gamma   90.00
#
_symmetry.space_group_name_H-M   'P 1'
#
loop_
_entity.id
_entity.type
_entity.pdbx_description
1 polymer ?
#
loop_
_entity_poly.entity_id
_entity_poly.type
_entity_poly.pdbx_seq_one_letter_code
_entity_poly.pdbx_strand_id
1 'polypeptide(L)'
;MFREVEGINVNGTAEIVRLLRRDVNGIESDRYEPMIFGRPDAINPTTGSRSSVAEYINSVVAAGHPLTISLNSLATKIMLDDSRSMPKAVGVEYMVGEGLYSVDQRYDESQTGEIRTVRAKKEVIVSAGTFNTPQILKLSGIGPRDELEEHGIPVVVDMPAVVSASKRVSVP
;
A
#
# COMPACT_ATOMS: atom_id res chain seq x y z
N MET A 1 -21.46 5.64 -31.95
CA MET A 1 -20.44 4.73 -31.42
C MET A 1 -20.87 4.11 -30.08
N PHE A 2 -21.65 4.77 -29.22
CA PHE A 2 -22.12 4.21 -27.93
C PHE A 2 -23.50 3.53 -27.96
N ARG A 3 -24.15 3.40 -29.14
CA ARG A 3 -25.54 2.93 -29.20
C ARG A 3 -25.73 1.41 -29.02
N GLU A 4 -24.68 0.64 -29.09
CA GLU A 4 -24.78 -0.84 -29.04
C GLU A 4 -23.82 -1.51 -28.03
N VAL A 5 -23.09 -0.72 -27.26
CA VAL A 5 -22.22 -1.29 -26.22
C VAL A 5 -23.10 -1.57 -25.00
N GLU A 6 -23.13 -2.80 -24.51
CA GLU A 6 -23.94 -3.31 -23.38
C GLU A 6 -25.44 -3.53 -23.70
N GLY A 7 -25.89 -3.52 -24.97
CA GLY A 7 -27.32 -3.65 -25.28
C GLY A 7 -28.18 -2.49 -24.76
N ILE A 8 -27.58 -1.40 -24.30
CA ILE A 8 -28.26 -0.21 -23.78
C ILE A 8 -28.54 0.76 -24.92
N ASN A 9 -29.81 1.09 -25.13
CA ASN A 9 -30.20 2.11 -26.09
C ASN A 9 -29.99 3.49 -25.47
N VAL A 10 -28.84 4.11 -25.75
CA VAL A 10 -28.47 5.42 -25.18
C VAL A 10 -29.22 6.55 -25.93
N ASN A 11 -30.26 7.07 -25.34
CA ASN A 11 -31.12 8.09 -25.90
C ASN A 11 -30.78 9.51 -25.40
N GLY A 12 -29.51 9.92 -25.50
CA GLY A 12 -29.14 11.31 -25.25
C GLY A 12 -27.90 11.50 -24.35
N THR A 13 -27.45 12.75 -24.30
CA THR A 13 -26.25 13.17 -23.58
C THR A 13 -26.34 12.89 -22.07
N ALA A 14 -27.53 13.07 -21.50
CA ALA A 14 -27.72 12.84 -20.05
C ALA A 14 -27.46 11.39 -19.63
N GLU A 15 -27.85 10.42 -20.47
CA GLU A 15 -27.63 9.01 -20.21
C GLU A 15 -26.17 8.61 -20.37
N ILE A 16 -25.47 9.19 -21.37
CA ILE A 16 -24.01 9.03 -21.50
C ILE A 16 -23.31 9.54 -20.24
N VAL A 17 -23.67 10.72 -19.75
CA VAL A 17 -23.10 11.29 -18.53
C VAL A 17 -23.39 10.39 -17.32
N ARG A 18 -24.58 9.82 -17.22
CA ARG A 18 -24.94 8.87 -16.16
C ARG A 18 -24.05 7.62 -16.19
N LEU A 19 -23.83 7.04 -17.37
CA LEU A 19 -22.97 5.88 -17.56
C LEU A 19 -21.51 6.19 -17.20
N LEU A 20 -20.99 7.33 -17.64
CA LEU A 20 -19.63 7.77 -17.35
C LEU A 20 -19.38 8.14 -15.87
N ARG A 21 -20.45 8.35 -15.10
CA ARG A 21 -20.38 8.61 -13.64
C ARG A 21 -20.51 7.35 -12.78
N ARG A 22 -20.69 6.18 -13.40
CA ARG A 22 -20.68 4.93 -12.64
C ARG A 22 -19.35 4.75 -11.91
N ASP A 23 -19.43 4.39 -10.65
CA ASP A 23 -18.26 4.03 -9.87
C ASP A 23 -17.88 2.57 -10.12
N VAL A 24 -16.72 2.33 -10.72
CA VAL A 24 -16.19 0.99 -10.98
C VAL A 24 -16.00 0.16 -9.70
N ASN A 25 -15.85 0.82 -8.55
CA ASN A 25 -15.72 0.19 -7.24
C ASN A 25 -17.03 0.22 -6.43
N GLY A 26 -18.11 0.74 -7.02
CA GLY A 26 -19.41 0.82 -6.36
C GLY A 26 -20.02 -0.55 -6.06
N ILE A 27 -20.80 -0.61 -5.00
CA ILE A 27 -21.46 -1.84 -4.54
C ILE A 27 -22.44 -2.39 -5.60
N GLU A 28 -23.03 -1.49 -6.40
CA GLU A 28 -23.98 -1.83 -7.46
C GLU A 28 -23.31 -2.29 -8.76
N SER A 29 -21.97 -2.23 -8.85
CA SER A 29 -21.28 -2.74 -10.02
C SER A 29 -21.28 -4.25 -10.02
N ASP A 30 -21.98 -4.87 -10.98
CA ASP A 30 -21.81 -6.29 -11.25
C ASP A 30 -20.43 -6.50 -11.88
N ARG A 31 -19.53 -7.11 -11.11
CA ARG A 31 -18.12 -7.29 -11.51
C ARG A 31 -17.94 -8.26 -12.66
N TYR A 32 -18.97 -8.98 -13.02
CA TYR A 32 -18.95 -10.03 -14.05
C TYR A 32 -19.58 -9.57 -15.37
N GLU A 33 -20.28 -8.44 -15.39
CA GLU A 33 -20.89 -7.92 -16.59
C GLU A 33 -20.03 -6.81 -17.23
N PRO A 34 -19.86 -6.83 -18.56
CA PRO A 34 -19.19 -5.74 -19.27
C PRO A 34 -19.93 -4.43 -19.05
N MET A 35 -19.25 -3.41 -18.56
CA MET A 35 -19.85 -2.11 -18.27
C MET A 35 -19.00 -0.96 -18.82
N ILE A 36 -19.65 0.18 -19.09
CA ILE A 36 -18.99 1.45 -19.39
C ILE A 36 -18.81 2.23 -18.10
N PHE A 37 -17.55 2.61 -17.84
CA PHE A 37 -17.19 3.48 -16.72
C PHE A 37 -16.50 4.74 -17.23
N GLY A 38 -16.67 5.85 -16.51
CA GLY A 38 -15.76 6.97 -16.64
C GLY A 38 -14.40 6.62 -16.07
N ARG A 39 -13.34 7.23 -16.61
CA ARG A 39 -12.02 7.12 -15.99
C ARG A 39 -12.09 7.77 -14.59
N PRO A 40 -11.72 7.05 -13.53
CA PRO A 40 -11.67 7.66 -12.21
C PRO A 40 -10.58 8.74 -12.19
N ASP A 41 -10.99 9.95 -11.89
CA ASP A 41 -10.09 11.10 -11.79
C ASP A 41 -9.70 11.34 -10.31
N ALA A 42 -8.40 11.41 -10.06
CA ALA A 42 -7.87 11.80 -8.76
C ALA A 42 -7.75 13.34 -8.67
N ILE A 43 -8.84 14.03 -8.97
CA ILE A 43 -8.90 15.50 -9.00
C ILE A 43 -10.04 15.99 -8.11
N ASN A 44 -9.75 16.97 -7.27
CA ASN A 44 -10.77 17.68 -6.51
C ASN A 44 -11.61 18.55 -7.48
N PRO A 45 -12.92 18.30 -7.63
CA PRO A 45 -13.75 18.99 -8.65
C PRO A 45 -13.92 20.50 -8.37
N THR A 46 -13.68 20.94 -7.13
CA THR A 46 -13.82 22.34 -6.74
C THR A 46 -12.55 23.15 -6.99
N THR A 47 -11.40 22.56 -6.72
CA THR A 47 -10.10 23.26 -6.78
C THR A 47 -9.28 22.91 -8.01
N GLY A 48 -9.62 21.84 -8.73
CA GLY A 48 -8.81 21.28 -9.81
C GLY A 48 -7.48 20.67 -9.38
N SER A 49 -7.20 20.64 -8.07
CA SER A 49 -5.99 20.05 -7.53
C SER A 49 -6.08 18.54 -7.48
N ARG A 50 -4.93 17.86 -7.42
CA ARG A 50 -4.88 16.42 -7.25
C ARG A 50 -5.54 16.03 -5.91
N SER A 51 -6.48 15.09 -5.97
CA SER A 51 -7.06 14.47 -4.79
C SER A 51 -6.34 13.15 -4.52
N SER A 52 -5.79 13.02 -3.31
CA SER A 52 -5.00 11.85 -2.90
C SER A 52 -5.29 11.48 -1.44
N VAL A 53 -4.81 10.32 -1.02
CA VAL A 53 -4.91 9.88 0.37
C VAL A 53 -4.23 10.87 1.33
N ALA A 54 -3.19 11.59 0.88
CA ALA A 54 -2.52 12.60 1.69
C ALA A 54 -3.45 13.74 2.11
N GLU A 55 -4.33 14.21 1.22
CA GLU A 55 -5.33 15.25 1.55
C GLU A 55 -6.34 14.73 2.57
N TYR A 56 -6.79 13.49 2.41
CA TYR A 56 -7.68 12.85 3.38
C TYR A 56 -7.02 12.74 4.76
N ILE A 57 -5.79 12.26 4.83
CA ILE A 57 -5.02 12.16 6.08
C ILE A 57 -4.89 13.54 6.74
N ASN A 58 -4.53 14.56 5.97
CA ASN A 58 -4.42 15.94 6.48
C ASN A 58 -5.76 16.47 7.02
N SER A 59 -6.87 16.14 6.36
CA SER A 59 -8.21 16.53 6.84
C SER A 59 -8.57 15.83 8.15
N VAL A 60 -8.18 14.58 8.34
CA VAL A 60 -8.39 13.81 9.58
C VAL A 60 -7.60 14.42 10.73
N VAL A 61 -6.34 14.82 10.49
CA VAL A 61 -5.53 15.52 11.49
C VAL A 61 -6.14 16.88 11.84
N ALA A 62 -6.54 17.66 10.81
CA ALA A 62 -7.17 18.96 11.00
C ALA A 62 -8.50 18.88 11.78
N ALA A 63 -9.24 17.78 11.66
CA ALA A 63 -10.45 17.49 12.42
C ALA A 63 -10.19 17.10 13.90
N GLY A 64 -8.92 17.02 14.33
CA GLY A 64 -8.54 16.72 15.71
C GLY A 64 -8.59 15.24 16.08
N HIS A 65 -8.66 14.34 15.10
CA HIS A 65 -8.58 12.90 15.38
C HIS A 65 -7.16 12.52 15.84
N PRO A 66 -7.01 11.50 16.72
CA PRO A 66 -5.72 11.09 17.30
C PRO A 66 -4.89 10.31 16.26
N LEU A 67 -4.44 11.00 15.22
CA LEU A 67 -3.58 10.48 14.18
C LEU A 67 -2.21 11.19 14.23
N THR A 68 -1.14 10.42 14.38
CA THR A 68 0.23 10.90 14.31
C THR A 68 0.86 10.50 12.98
N ILE A 69 1.41 11.47 12.26
CA ILE A 69 2.15 11.25 11.02
C ILE A 69 3.64 11.43 11.32
N SER A 70 4.45 10.42 11.05
CA SER A 70 5.90 10.49 11.14
C SER A 70 6.49 10.54 9.73
N LEU A 71 6.91 11.72 9.30
CA LEU A 71 7.60 11.92 8.04
C LEU A 71 9.08 11.53 8.16
N ASN A 72 9.76 11.36 7.01
CA ASN A 72 11.19 10.99 6.95
C ASN A 72 11.52 9.80 7.86
N SER A 73 10.65 8.79 7.83
CA SER A 73 10.74 7.60 8.67
C SER A 73 10.74 6.35 7.81
N LEU A 74 11.88 5.68 7.73
CA LEU A 74 12.07 4.43 7.02
C LEU A 74 11.76 3.26 7.97
N ALA A 75 10.66 2.56 7.75
CA ALA A 75 10.35 1.33 8.49
C ALA A 75 11.38 0.25 8.14
N THR A 76 12.07 -0.28 9.14
CA THR A 76 13.14 -1.26 8.98
C THR A 76 12.71 -2.67 9.34
N LYS A 77 11.83 -2.80 10.36
CA LYS A 77 11.42 -4.11 10.85
C LYS A 77 10.07 -4.07 11.55
N ILE A 78 9.28 -5.13 11.38
CA ILE A 78 8.12 -5.41 12.22
C ILE A 78 8.63 -6.15 13.46
N MET A 79 8.32 -5.64 14.63
CA MET A 79 8.66 -6.30 15.90
C MET A 79 7.65 -7.42 16.15
N LEU A 80 8.15 -8.64 16.23
CA LEU A 80 7.35 -9.84 16.49
C LEU A 80 7.64 -10.39 17.89
N ASP A 81 6.59 -10.79 18.60
CA ASP A 81 6.67 -11.62 19.79
C ASP A 81 6.45 -13.08 19.35
N ASP A 82 7.51 -13.84 19.31
CA ASP A 82 7.57 -15.25 18.90
C ASP A 82 7.59 -16.22 20.09
N SER A 83 7.37 -15.73 21.31
CA SER A 83 7.31 -16.55 22.53
C SER A 83 6.16 -17.57 22.52
N ARG A 84 5.23 -17.45 21.55
CA ARG A 84 4.07 -18.31 21.37
C ARG A 84 4.17 -19.09 20.04
N SER A 85 3.36 -20.15 19.93
CA SER A 85 3.27 -20.96 18.69
C SER A 85 2.87 -20.15 17.45
N MET A 86 2.16 -19.03 17.64
CA MET A 86 1.81 -18.09 16.59
C MET A 86 2.42 -16.73 16.92
N PRO A 87 3.40 -16.25 16.14
CA PRO A 87 4.03 -14.95 16.35
C PRO A 87 3.02 -13.80 16.25
N LYS A 88 3.19 -12.79 17.10
CA LYS A 88 2.31 -11.62 17.16
C LYS A 88 3.10 -10.35 16.85
N ALA A 89 2.59 -9.52 15.93
CA ALA A 89 3.14 -8.18 15.72
C ALA A 89 2.87 -7.28 16.94
N VAL A 90 3.93 -6.74 17.52
CA VAL A 90 3.90 -5.93 18.75
C VAL A 90 4.37 -4.49 18.53
N GLY A 91 4.86 -4.17 17.33
CA GLY A 91 5.34 -2.84 17.00
C GLY A 91 6.11 -2.78 15.70
N VAL A 92 6.71 -1.63 15.46
CA VAL A 92 7.55 -1.35 14.30
C VAL A 92 8.82 -0.65 14.75
N GLU A 93 9.95 -1.09 14.21
CA GLU A 93 11.23 -0.39 14.24
C GLU A 93 11.36 0.46 12.98
N TYR A 94 11.87 1.67 13.10
CA TYR A 94 12.06 2.58 11.99
C TYR A 94 13.25 3.51 12.22
N MET A 95 13.85 3.98 11.14
CA MET A 95 14.92 4.99 11.16
C MET A 95 14.35 6.36 10.80
N VAL A 96 14.71 7.38 11.54
CA VAL A 96 14.32 8.78 11.27
C VAL A 96 15.49 9.48 10.58
N GLY A 97 15.22 10.05 9.41
CA GLY A 97 16.19 10.76 8.59
C GLY A 97 15.70 10.91 7.16
N GLU A 98 16.20 11.91 6.45
CA GLU A 98 15.89 12.11 5.04
C GLU A 98 16.78 11.23 4.16
N GLY A 99 16.24 10.75 3.02
CA GLY A 99 17.03 10.02 2.01
C GLY A 99 17.66 8.71 2.49
N LEU A 100 17.16 8.09 3.55
CA LEU A 100 17.74 6.84 4.12
C LEU A 100 17.52 5.59 3.26
N TYR A 101 16.55 5.63 2.34
CA TYR A 101 16.26 4.51 1.46
C TYR A 101 17.19 4.53 0.26
N SER A 102 17.94 3.46 0.02
CA SER A 102 18.99 3.38 -0.99
C SER A 102 18.52 3.64 -2.44
N VAL A 103 17.23 3.58 -2.71
CA VAL A 103 16.64 3.90 -4.02
C VAL A 103 16.23 5.39 -4.12
N ASP A 104 16.22 6.13 -3.01
CA ASP A 104 15.95 7.58 -3.02
C ASP A 104 17.11 8.31 -3.70
N GLN A 105 16.82 9.25 -4.58
CA GLN A 105 17.85 10.08 -5.25
C GLN A 105 18.68 10.91 -4.29
N ARG A 106 18.20 11.15 -3.08
CA ARG A 106 18.88 11.88 -2.00
C ARG A 106 19.71 10.97 -1.09
N TYR A 107 19.74 9.66 -1.40
CA TYR A 107 20.48 8.70 -0.60
C TYR A 107 21.96 9.01 -0.58
N ASP A 108 22.54 9.00 0.62
CA ASP A 108 23.97 9.16 0.87
C ASP A 108 24.36 8.12 1.92
N GLU A 109 25.34 7.27 1.59
CA GLU A 109 25.83 6.22 2.50
C GLU A 109 26.40 6.74 3.81
N SER A 110 26.83 8.02 3.84
CA SER A 110 27.31 8.66 5.06
C SER A 110 26.19 9.07 6.02
N GLN A 111 24.94 9.12 5.55
CA GLN A 111 23.80 9.48 6.39
C GLN A 111 23.38 8.29 7.25
N THR A 112 23.32 8.52 8.54
CA THR A 112 22.80 7.56 9.52
C THR A 112 21.50 8.08 10.11
N GLY A 113 20.45 7.25 10.07
CA GLY A 113 19.19 7.57 10.72
C GLY A 113 19.19 7.19 12.21
N GLU A 114 18.40 7.90 12.99
CA GLU A 114 18.14 7.52 14.39
C GLU A 114 17.14 6.37 14.44
N ILE A 115 17.53 5.25 15.04
CA ILE A 115 16.64 4.08 15.21
C ILE A 115 15.64 4.38 16.33
N ARG A 116 14.37 4.21 16.03
CA ARG A 116 13.25 4.34 16.96
C ARG A 116 12.31 3.16 16.85
N THR A 117 11.51 2.96 17.90
CA THR A 117 10.47 1.93 17.93
C THR A 117 9.14 2.53 18.37
N VAL A 118 8.07 1.97 17.82
CA VAL A 118 6.69 2.27 18.24
C VAL A 118 5.95 0.95 18.51
N ARG A 119 5.27 0.85 19.65
CA ARG A 119 4.50 -0.34 20.01
C ARG A 119 3.06 -0.25 19.52
N ALA A 120 2.58 -1.35 18.98
CA ALA A 120 1.18 -1.51 18.57
C ALA A 120 0.35 -2.10 19.73
N LYS A 121 -0.79 -1.47 20.04
CA LYS A 121 -1.75 -1.99 21.03
C LYS A 121 -2.69 -3.04 20.44
N LYS A 122 -3.02 -2.91 19.14
CA LYS A 122 -3.97 -3.80 18.46
C LYS A 122 -3.31 -4.54 17.31
N GLU A 123 -2.81 -3.84 16.31
CA GLU A 123 -2.30 -4.41 15.07
C GLU A 123 -1.25 -3.50 14.43
N VAL A 124 -0.50 -4.06 13.50
CA VAL A 124 0.40 -3.35 12.57
C VAL A 124 -0.14 -3.56 11.16
N ILE A 125 -0.44 -2.47 10.45
CA ILE A 125 -0.91 -2.50 9.07
C ILE A 125 0.27 -2.14 8.16
N VAL A 126 0.65 -3.05 7.26
CA VAL A 126 1.72 -2.84 6.30
C VAL A 126 1.12 -2.52 4.93
N SER A 127 1.34 -1.30 4.45
CA SER A 127 0.83 -0.79 3.17
C SER A 127 1.94 -0.12 2.37
N ALA A 128 3.11 -0.77 2.31
CA ALA A 128 4.32 -0.20 1.72
C ALA A 128 4.41 -0.41 0.19
N GLY A 129 3.40 -0.98 -0.42
CA GLY A 129 3.32 -1.26 -1.85
C GLY A 129 3.92 -2.60 -2.26
N THR A 130 3.88 -2.88 -3.56
CA THR A 130 4.22 -4.18 -4.14
C THR A 130 5.65 -4.64 -3.84
N PHE A 131 6.60 -3.72 -3.78
CA PHE A 131 8.01 -4.05 -3.53
C PHE A 131 8.35 -3.99 -2.04
N ASN A 132 7.95 -2.92 -1.35
CA ASN A 132 8.42 -2.68 0.01
C ASN A 132 7.63 -3.49 1.06
N THR A 133 6.39 -3.89 0.79
CA THR A 133 5.64 -4.78 1.70
C THR A 133 6.32 -6.16 1.82
N PRO A 134 6.66 -6.88 0.73
CA PRO A 134 7.45 -8.10 0.83
C PRO A 134 8.83 -7.88 1.47
N GLN A 135 9.49 -6.77 1.17
CA GLN A 135 10.79 -6.45 1.72
C GLN A 135 10.75 -6.35 3.25
N ILE A 136 9.84 -5.56 3.81
CA ILE A 136 9.73 -5.39 5.27
C ILE A 136 9.31 -6.68 5.96
N LEU A 137 8.45 -7.50 5.34
CA LEU A 137 8.10 -8.81 5.87
C LEU A 137 9.33 -9.71 5.97
N LYS A 138 10.14 -9.80 4.91
CA LYS A 138 11.37 -10.60 4.90
C LYS A 138 12.39 -10.10 5.91
N LEU A 139 12.63 -8.80 5.98
CA LEU A 139 13.50 -8.19 6.99
C LEU A 139 13.03 -8.48 8.42
N SER A 140 11.77 -8.82 8.59
CA SER A 140 11.15 -9.20 9.88
C SER A 140 11.13 -10.71 10.12
N GLY A 141 11.75 -11.51 9.25
CA GLY A 141 11.79 -12.97 9.37
C GLY A 141 10.55 -13.69 8.86
N ILE A 142 9.71 -13.02 8.03
CA ILE A 142 8.50 -13.60 7.42
C ILE A 142 8.74 -13.73 5.92
N GLY A 143 8.96 -14.95 5.43
CA GLY A 143 9.24 -15.19 4.02
C GLY A 143 9.68 -16.61 3.72
N PRO A 144 10.10 -16.90 2.47
CA PRO A 144 10.68 -18.20 2.12
C PRO A 144 11.92 -18.49 2.96
N ARG A 145 11.94 -19.63 3.61
CA ARG A 145 13.05 -20.07 4.50
C ARG A 145 14.40 -19.95 3.83
N ASP A 146 14.54 -20.57 2.66
CA ASP A 146 15.82 -20.65 1.95
C ASP A 146 16.39 -19.25 1.64
N GLU A 147 15.53 -18.31 1.24
CA GLU A 147 15.92 -16.93 0.95
C GLU A 147 16.31 -16.17 2.23
N LEU A 148 15.56 -16.35 3.32
CA LEU A 148 15.88 -15.71 4.60
C LEU A 148 17.21 -16.20 5.14
N GLU A 149 17.46 -17.52 5.11
CA GLU A 149 18.71 -18.15 5.56
C GLU A 149 19.90 -17.71 4.70
N GLU A 150 19.74 -17.60 3.37
CA GLU A 150 20.77 -17.08 2.46
C GLU A 150 21.25 -15.68 2.87
N HIS A 151 20.32 -14.85 3.35
CA HIS A 151 20.61 -13.48 3.80
C HIS A 151 20.91 -13.37 5.30
N GLY A 152 21.04 -14.48 6.02
CA GLY A 152 21.33 -14.50 7.46
C GLY A 152 20.18 -13.92 8.32
N ILE A 153 18.95 -13.93 7.80
CA ILE A 153 17.77 -13.43 8.52
C ILE A 153 17.12 -14.60 9.27
N PRO A 154 16.95 -14.50 10.61
CA PRO A 154 16.26 -15.53 11.38
C PRO A 154 14.83 -15.75 10.88
N VAL A 155 14.48 -17.02 10.63
CA VAL A 155 13.13 -17.38 10.16
C VAL A 155 12.17 -17.42 11.34
N VAL A 156 11.24 -16.47 11.37
CA VAL A 156 10.13 -16.45 12.34
C VAL A 156 8.90 -17.16 11.78
N VAL A 157 8.58 -16.89 10.51
CA VAL A 157 7.48 -17.56 9.80
C VAL A 157 7.96 -17.95 8.41
N ASP A 158 8.00 -19.26 8.15
CA ASP A 158 8.25 -19.77 6.80
C ASP A 158 7.02 -19.56 5.93
N MET A 159 7.08 -18.59 5.02
CA MET A 159 5.97 -18.18 4.18
C MET A 159 6.41 -18.02 2.72
N PRO A 160 6.41 -19.10 1.92
CA PRO A 160 6.80 -19.07 0.52
C PRO A 160 5.95 -18.14 -0.36
N ALA A 161 4.74 -17.79 0.10
CA ALA A 161 3.85 -16.86 -0.61
C ALA A 161 4.32 -15.40 -0.57
N VAL A 162 5.28 -15.04 0.28
CA VAL A 162 5.94 -13.72 0.24
C VAL A 162 6.90 -13.71 -0.93
N VAL A 163 6.42 -13.21 -2.07
CA VAL A 163 7.12 -13.30 -3.37
C VAL A 163 8.42 -12.51 -3.36
N SER A 164 9.48 -13.12 -3.87
CA SER A 164 10.72 -12.43 -4.20
C SER A 164 10.51 -11.59 -5.48
N ALA A 165 10.98 -10.34 -5.48
CA ALA A 165 11.00 -9.49 -6.67
C ALA A 165 11.87 -10.08 -7.81
N SER A 166 12.71 -11.07 -7.52
CA SER A 166 13.54 -11.76 -8.48
C SER A 166 12.83 -12.85 -9.28
N LYS A 167 11.71 -13.40 -8.82
CA LYS A 167 10.88 -14.29 -9.62
C LYS A 167 9.99 -13.44 -10.53
N ARG A 168 10.52 -13.06 -11.70
CA ARG A 168 9.68 -12.61 -12.80
C ARG A 168 8.66 -13.72 -13.07
N VAL A 169 7.40 -13.41 -12.90
CA VAL A 169 6.32 -14.21 -13.43
C VAL A 169 6.46 -14.09 -14.95
N SER A 170 7.06 -15.09 -15.58
CA SER A 170 6.93 -15.28 -17.01
C SER A 170 5.47 -15.65 -17.25
N VAL A 171 4.68 -14.69 -17.67
CA VAL A 171 3.35 -14.95 -18.20
C VAL A 171 3.58 -15.59 -19.57
N PRO A 172 2.97 -16.76 -19.85
CA PRO A 172 3.08 -17.43 -21.14
C PRO A 172 2.47 -16.59 -22.27
#